data_b9a1fcb09f279bde08e4a98046f1a795
#
_entry.id   b9a1fcb09f279bde08e4a98046f1a795
#
_cell.length_a   1.000
_cell.length_b   1.000
_cell.length_c   1.000
_cell.angle_alpha   90.00
_cell.angle_beta   90.00
_cell.angle_gamma   90.00
#
_symmetry.space_group_name_H-M   'P 1'
#
loop_
_entity.id
_entity.type
_entity.pdbx_description
1 polymer ?
#
loop_
_entity_poly.entity_id
_entity_poly.type
_entity_poly.pdbx_seq_one_letter_code
_entity_poly.pdbx_strand_id
1 'polypeptide(L)'
;MLSPLATPATTRDVLEEHGLSTKHALGQNFLVNDAILQKIVELAQLGTSDDVLEVGPGIGTLTIALLKCAGRVVSVERDADLPAVLEDTLEPWADRFALISKDALELTEEEVHLALAKCAVSNEGEGCASRAVPHDANSPVDCSSTKYAPRPLASGNGTRRSFPNKFVANLPYAVAATLVLDFFQKFSQLESATVMVQKEVADRMCAEPGSKNYGAYTVKLRLYAEPAGRFLVSPNNFFPPPHVDSSVLRLDRRPVFDADGEPLDDALLKATCAMADAAFASRRKTISNSFKTYFASRGNAGKAFIGCIPDLLDECGIDAKRRGETLSLDEFIALGKAYLRRESNSL
;
A
#
# COMPACT_ATOMS: atom_id res chain seq x y z
N MET A 1 10.87 -22.97 -8.78
CA MET A 1 11.26 -22.25 -7.56
C MET A 1 11.62 -20.82 -7.93
N LEU A 2 10.96 -19.83 -7.32
CA LEU A 2 11.24 -18.41 -7.57
C LEU A 2 12.46 -17.93 -6.78
N SER A 3 12.64 -18.37 -5.53
CA SER A 3 13.81 -17.98 -4.75
C SER A 3 14.44 -19.19 -4.04
N PRO A 4 15.77 -19.39 -4.17
CA PRO A 4 16.46 -20.45 -3.44
C PRO A 4 16.50 -20.17 -1.94
N LEU A 5 16.30 -18.92 -1.52
CA LEU A 5 16.29 -18.50 -0.11
C LEU A 5 14.97 -18.80 0.61
N ALA A 6 13.95 -19.29 -0.11
CA ALA A 6 12.60 -19.49 0.43
C ALA A 6 12.47 -20.79 1.25
N THR A 7 13.44 -21.08 2.12
CA THR A 7 13.36 -22.16 3.11
C THR A 7 13.95 -21.75 4.47
N PRO A 8 13.49 -22.29 5.59
CA PRO A 8 14.06 -21.99 6.90
C PRO A 8 15.56 -22.33 7.03
N ALA A 9 16.02 -23.38 6.31
CA ALA A 9 17.42 -23.81 6.33
C ALA A 9 18.30 -22.77 5.62
N THR A 10 18.00 -22.46 4.35
CA THR A 10 18.79 -21.49 3.57
C THR A 10 18.75 -20.09 4.18
N THR A 11 17.61 -19.66 4.76
CA THR A 11 17.55 -18.39 5.50
C THR A 11 18.51 -18.37 6.68
N ARG A 12 18.59 -19.48 7.45
CA ARG A 12 19.50 -19.57 8.58
C ARG A 12 20.96 -19.59 8.13
N ASP A 13 21.26 -20.39 7.10
CA ASP A 13 22.62 -20.53 6.57
C ASP A 13 23.16 -19.18 6.11
N VAL A 14 22.38 -18.39 5.37
CA VAL A 14 22.76 -17.03 4.94
C VAL A 14 22.98 -16.10 6.12
N LEU A 15 22.12 -16.12 7.13
CA LEU A 15 22.28 -15.27 8.31
C LEU A 15 23.55 -15.67 9.10
N GLU A 16 23.83 -16.97 9.27
CA GLU A 16 25.02 -17.48 9.95
C GLU A 16 26.30 -17.14 9.19
N GLU A 17 26.32 -17.26 7.86
CA GLU A 17 27.45 -16.92 7.00
C GLU A 17 27.88 -15.45 7.16
N HIS A 18 26.90 -14.54 7.33
CA HIS A 18 27.15 -13.13 7.57
C HIS A 18 27.24 -12.76 9.05
N GLY A 19 27.24 -13.74 9.97
CA GLY A 19 27.30 -13.50 11.41
C GLY A 19 26.10 -12.75 12.00
N LEU A 20 24.93 -12.86 11.33
CA LEU A 20 23.71 -12.14 11.69
C LEU A 20 22.72 -13.01 12.43
N SER A 21 21.84 -12.38 13.17
CA SER A 21 20.66 -12.97 13.80
C SER A 21 19.42 -12.12 13.53
N THR A 22 18.25 -12.73 13.67
CA THR A 22 16.99 -12.01 13.46
C THR A 22 16.78 -10.91 14.49
N LYS A 23 16.44 -9.70 14.04
CA LYS A 23 16.24 -8.54 14.89
C LYS A 23 14.74 -8.30 15.14
N HIS A 24 14.23 -8.76 16.26
CA HIS A 24 12.82 -8.56 16.63
C HIS A 24 12.41 -7.08 16.69
N ALA A 25 13.33 -6.19 17.12
CA ALA A 25 13.10 -4.75 17.20
C ALA A 25 12.80 -4.11 15.81
N LEU A 26 13.28 -4.72 14.73
CA LEU A 26 13.01 -4.30 13.35
C LEU A 26 11.83 -5.05 12.71
N GLY A 27 11.19 -5.96 13.45
CA GLY A 27 10.06 -6.75 12.95
C GLY A 27 10.46 -7.72 11.84
N GLN A 28 11.71 -8.22 11.84
CA GLN A 28 12.21 -9.13 10.81
C GLN A 28 11.52 -10.49 10.91
N ASN A 29 10.73 -10.81 9.89
CA ASN A 29 10.10 -12.10 9.67
C ASN A 29 10.34 -12.46 8.19
N PHE A 30 11.34 -13.29 7.95
CA PHE A 30 11.73 -13.68 6.59
C PHE A 30 10.74 -14.68 6.01
N LEU A 31 10.28 -14.47 4.79
CA LEU A 31 9.39 -15.38 4.10
C LEU A 31 10.17 -16.63 3.65
N VAL A 32 9.71 -17.81 4.05
CA VAL A 32 10.40 -19.09 3.84
C VAL A 32 9.55 -20.12 3.09
N ASN A 33 8.69 -19.65 2.17
CA ASN A 33 7.82 -20.51 1.37
C ASN A 33 7.70 -20.00 -0.08
N ASP A 34 8.27 -20.76 -1.02
CA ASP A 34 8.27 -20.41 -2.45
C ASP A 34 6.86 -20.37 -3.07
N ALA A 35 5.92 -21.19 -2.59
CA ALA A 35 4.54 -21.14 -3.07
C ALA A 35 3.82 -19.83 -2.68
N ILE A 36 4.21 -19.21 -1.57
CA ILE A 36 3.71 -17.89 -1.20
C ILE A 36 4.32 -16.81 -2.09
N LEU A 37 5.63 -16.89 -2.42
CA LEU A 37 6.27 -15.99 -3.37
C LEU A 37 5.56 -16.03 -4.72
N GLN A 38 5.24 -17.23 -5.22
CA GLN A 38 4.53 -17.40 -6.48
C GLN A 38 3.16 -16.70 -6.44
N LYS A 39 2.37 -16.90 -5.38
CA LYS A 39 1.08 -16.21 -5.21
C LYS A 39 1.22 -14.69 -5.11
N ILE A 40 2.28 -14.16 -4.50
CA ILE A 40 2.55 -12.72 -4.45
C ILE A 40 2.79 -12.18 -5.86
N VAL A 41 3.67 -12.82 -6.63
CA VAL A 41 4.01 -12.40 -8.01
C VAL A 41 2.78 -12.48 -8.93
N GLU A 42 1.99 -13.56 -8.82
CA GLU A 42 0.73 -13.73 -9.56
C GLU A 42 -0.28 -12.63 -9.22
N LEU A 43 -0.48 -12.35 -7.91
CA LEU A 43 -1.39 -11.29 -7.47
C LEU A 43 -0.90 -9.90 -7.91
N ALA A 44 0.42 -9.65 -7.89
CA ALA A 44 1.02 -8.41 -8.36
C ALA A 44 0.91 -8.21 -9.87
N GLN A 45 0.64 -9.30 -10.63
CA GLN A 45 0.58 -9.29 -12.11
C GLN A 45 1.83 -8.66 -12.72
N LEU A 46 3.01 -9.15 -12.31
CA LEU A 46 4.28 -8.64 -12.78
C LEU A 46 4.61 -9.10 -14.19
N GLY A 47 5.17 -8.19 -14.99
CA GLY A 47 5.73 -8.45 -16.30
C GLY A 47 7.12 -7.84 -16.46
N THR A 48 7.84 -8.23 -17.49
CA THR A 48 9.22 -7.76 -17.76
C THR A 48 9.33 -6.26 -18.05
N SER A 49 8.20 -5.61 -18.36
CA SER A 49 8.11 -4.15 -18.52
C SER A 49 7.82 -3.40 -17.22
N ASP A 50 7.57 -4.11 -16.11
CA ASP A 50 7.30 -3.48 -14.83
C ASP A 50 8.61 -3.20 -14.09
N ASP A 51 8.66 -2.03 -13.43
CA ASP A 51 9.68 -1.67 -12.48
C ASP A 51 9.08 -1.68 -11.08
N VAL A 52 9.76 -2.32 -10.14
CA VAL A 52 9.24 -2.57 -8.80
C VAL A 52 9.98 -1.72 -7.77
N LEU A 53 9.23 -1.07 -6.89
CA LEU A 53 9.71 -0.56 -5.62
C LEU A 53 9.43 -1.61 -4.54
N GLU A 54 10.44 -1.95 -3.74
CA GLU A 54 10.32 -2.86 -2.60
C GLU A 54 10.76 -2.15 -1.32
N VAL A 55 10.17 -2.46 -0.18
CA VAL A 55 10.59 -1.99 1.14
C VAL A 55 10.83 -3.18 2.05
N GLY A 56 12.00 -3.21 2.68
CA GLY A 56 12.43 -4.29 3.55
C GLY A 56 12.73 -5.58 2.80
N PRO A 57 13.71 -5.59 1.87
CA PRO A 57 14.09 -6.78 1.11
C PRO A 57 14.60 -7.92 2.01
N GLY A 58 15.07 -7.58 3.23
CA GLY A 58 15.66 -8.55 4.14
C GLY A 58 16.93 -9.17 3.53
N ILE A 59 16.96 -10.50 3.43
CA ILE A 59 18.05 -11.24 2.77
C ILE A 59 17.85 -11.41 1.25
N GLY A 60 16.86 -10.74 0.65
CA GLY A 60 16.60 -10.81 -0.79
C GLY A 60 15.62 -11.91 -1.24
N THR A 61 14.95 -12.60 -0.33
CA THR A 61 14.06 -13.73 -0.68
C THR A 61 12.95 -13.33 -1.66
N LEU A 62 12.21 -12.25 -1.38
CA LEU A 62 11.18 -11.73 -2.29
C LEU A 62 11.82 -11.01 -3.47
N THR A 63 12.90 -10.26 -3.25
CA THR A 63 13.64 -9.51 -4.29
C THR A 63 14.05 -10.40 -5.46
N ILE A 64 14.58 -11.61 -5.19
CA ILE A 64 14.93 -12.59 -6.24
C ILE A 64 13.68 -12.99 -7.06
N ALA A 65 12.55 -13.22 -6.40
CA ALA A 65 11.32 -13.56 -7.11
C ALA A 65 10.83 -12.40 -8.00
N LEU A 66 10.96 -11.16 -7.51
CA LEU A 66 10.62 -9.95 -8.27
C LEU A 66 11.54 -9.80 -9.49
N LEU A 67 12.86 -9.94 -9.33
CA LEU A 67 13.85 -9.83 -10.40
C LEU A 67 13.70 -10.91 -11.49
N LYS A 68 13.12 -12.06 -11.17
CA LYS A 68 12.78 -13.10 -12.16
C LYS A 68 11.55 -12.74 -13.00
N CYS A 69 10.68 -11.86 -12.54
CA CYS A 69 9.39 -11.60 -13.18
C CYS A 69 9.24 -10.15 -13.66
N ALA A 70 9.96 -9.20 -13.08
CA ALA A 70 9.94 -7.78 -13.43
C ALA A 70 11.20 -7.36 -14.19
N GLY A 71 11.20 -6.15 -14.73
CA GLY A 71 12.32 -5.56 -15.42
C GLY A 71 13.44 -5.14 -14.47
N ARG A 72 13.12 -4.29 -13.50
CA ARG A 72 14.06 -3.73 -12.53
C ARG A 72 13.43 -3.69 -11.14
N VAL A 73 14.27 -3.75 -10.09
CA VAL A 73 13.83 -3.63 -8.70
C VAL A 73 14.69 -2.61 -7.98
N VAL A 74 14.03 -1.66 -7.33
CA VAL A 74 14.66 -0.73 -6.38
C VAL A 74 14.15 -1.10 -4.99
N SER A 75 15.05 -1.50 -4.09
CA SER A 75 14.69 -1.84 -2.71
C SER A 75 15.18 -0.77 -1.75
N VAL A 76 14.42 -0.55 -0.68
CA VAL A 76 14.75 0.37 0.42
C VAL A 76 14.92 -0.44 1.70
N GLU A 77 16.10 -0.36 2.31
CA GLU A 77 16.43 -1.08 3.54
C GLU A 77 16.99 -0.14 4.60
N ARG A 78 16.46 -0.26 5.80
CA ARG A 78 16.90 0.55 6.95
C ARG A 78 17.98 -0.12 7.80
N ASP A 79 18.02 -1.45 7.80
CA ASP A 79 19.03 -2.20 8.56
C ASP A 79 20.40 -2.12 7.89
N ALA A 80 21.35 -1.49 8.57
CA ALA A 80 22.70 -1.29 8.05
C ALA A 80 23.53 -2.59 7.91
N ASP A 81 23.06 -3.72 8.48
CA ASP A 81 23.77 -5.00 8.39
C ASP A 81 23.36 -5.80 7.15
N LEU A 82 22.23 -5.47 6.51
CA LEU A 82 21.70 -6.23 5.37
C LEU A 82 22.27 -5.87 3.98
N PRO A 83 22.85 -4.67 3.75
CA PRO A 83 23.41 -4.36 2.42
C PRO A 83 24.46 -5.37 1.93
N ALA A 84 25.38 -5.83 2.79
CA ALA A 84 26.38 -6.83 2.42
C ALA A 84 25.74 -8.20 2.06
N VAL A 85 24.69 -8.59 2.78
CA VAL A 85 23.93 -9.82 2.47
C VAL A 85 23.26 -9.71 1.10
N LEU A 86 22.69 -8.53 0.80
CA LEU A 86 22.00 -8.29 -0.49
C LEU A 86 22.99 -8.23 -1.66
N GLU A 87 24.21 -7.70 -1.45
CA GLU A 87 25.26 -7.74 -2.47
C GLU A 87 25.61 -9.18 -2.86
N ASP A 88 25.72 -10.09 -1.90
CA ASP A 88 26.02 -11.50 -2.17
C ASP A 88 24.83 -12.25 -2.76
N THR A 89 23.65 -12.13 -2.14
CA THR A 89 22.47 -12.91 -2.56
C THR A 89 21.88 -12.46 -3.89
N LEU A 90 22.11 -11.21 -4.30
CA LEU A 90 21.58 -10.59 -5.51
C LEU A 90 22.66 -10.34 -6.58
N GLU A 91 23.89 -10.81 -6.38
CA GLU A 91 25.01 -10.65 -7.33
C GLU A 91 24.60 -10.98 -8.79
N PRO A 92 23.86 -12.09 -9.08
CA PRO A 92 23.46 -12.41 -10.44
C PRO A 92 22.52 -11.39 -11.10
N TRP A 93 21.92 -10.47 -10.34
CA TRP A 93 20.98 -9.44 -10.81
C TRP A 93 21.45 -8.01 -10.54
N ALA A 94 22.75 -7.83 -10.23
CA ALA A 94 23.32 -6.53 -9.86
C ALA A 94 23.08 -5.42 -10.90
N ASP A 95 22.91 -5.78 -12.17
CA ASP A 95 22.60 -4.87 -13.27
C ASP A 95 21.15 -4.34 -13.23
N ARG A 96 20.21 -5.07 -12.64
CA ARG A 96 18.77 -4.74 -12.59
C ARG A 96 18.26 -4.42 -11.20
N PHE A 97 19.15 -4.43 -10.20
CA PHE A 97 18.86 -4.17 -8.81
C PHE A 97 19.54 -2.90 -8.32
N ALA A 98 18.84 -2.09 -7.52
CA ALA A 98 19.43 -0.99 -6.78
C ALA A 98 18.91 -0.95 -5.34
N LEU A 99 19.82 -0.70 -4.39
CA LEU A 99 19.51 -0.56 -2.97
C LEU A 99 19.62 0.90 -2.54
N ILE A 100 18.63 1.37 -1.77
CA ILE A 100 18.63 2.63 -1.05
C ILE A 100 18.68 2.31 0.45
N SER A 101 19.79 2.62 1.11
CA SER A 101 19.97 2.40 2.56
C SER A 101 19.38 3.58 3.33
N LYS A 102 18.07 3.49 3.71
CA LYS A 102 17.31 4.58 4.34
C LYS A 102 16.04 4.08 5.02
N ASP A 103 15.47 4.91 5.92
CA ASP A 103 14.10 4.70 6.38
C ASP A 103 13.12 5.04 5.24
N ALA A 104 12.24 4.10 4.90
CA ALA A 104 11.29 4.24 3.79
C ALA A 104 10.27 5.38 4.00
N LEU A 105 10.02 5.81 5.25
CA LEU A 105 9.17 6.97 5.55
C LEU A 105 9.80 8.30 5.10
N GLU A 106 11.12 8.34 4.96
CA GLU A 106 11.88 9.51 4.52
C GLU A 106 12.23 9.45 3.01
N LEU A 107 11.77 8.41 2.31
CA LEU A 107 12.06 8.21 0.90
C LEU A 107 11.50 9.34 0.04
N THR A 108 12.31 9.82 -0.90
CA THR A 108 11.93 10.85 -1.89
C THR A 108 11.81 10.27 -3.29
N GLU A 109 11.02 10.92 -4.14
CA GLU A 109 10.87 10.54 -5.55
C GLU A 109 12.21 10.62 -6.31
N GLU A 110 13.01 11.64 -6.01
CA GLU A 110 14.33 11.85 -6.62
C GLU A 110 15.30 10.70 -6.33
N GLU A 111 15.36 10.23 -5.07
CA GLU A 111 16.21 9.11 -4.69
C GLU A 111 15.83 7.81 -5.42
N VAL A 112 14.53 7.54 -5.54
CA VAL A 112 14.03 6.37 -6.28
C VAL A 112 14.36 6.50 -7.77
N HIS A 113 14.15 7.69 -8.34
CA HIS A 113 14.49 7.97 -9.74
C HIS A 113 15.98 7.74 -10.01
N LEU A 114 16.87 8.27 -9.16
CA LEU A 114 18.31 8.11 -9.29
C LEU A 114 18.74 6.65 -9.14
N ALA A 115 18.13 5.91 -8.21
CA ALA A 115 18.42 4.50 -8.02
C ALA A 115 17.99 3.67 -9.25
N LEU A 116 16.78 3.90 -9.74
CA LEU A 116 16.26 3.21 -10.93
C LEU A 116 17.09 3.53 -12.19
N ALA A 117 17.61 4.75 -12.30
CA ALA A 117 18.45 5.15 -13.42
C ALA A 117 19.80 4.40 -13.49
N LYS A 118 20.29 3.87 -12.35
CA LYS A 118 21.51 3.06 -12.28
C LYS A 118 21.31 1.63 -12.81
N CYS A 119 20.07 1.13 -12.81
CA CYS A 119 19.78 -0.21 -13.27
C CYS A 119 19.79 -0.29 -14.81
N ALA A 120 20.33 -1.38 -15.36
CA ALA A 120 20.20 -1.70 -16.77
C ALA A 120 18.74 -2.06 -17.11
N VAL A 121 18.35 -1.90 -18.37
CA VAL A 121 17.07 -2.41 -18.87
C VAL A 121 17.30 -3.83 -19.34
N SER A 122 16.49 -4.78 -18.86
CA SER A 122 16.54 -6.15 -19.38
C SER A 122 16.21 -6.13 -20.88
N ASN A 123 17.16 -6.61 -21.70
CA ASN A 123 16.86 -6.92 -23.09
C ASN A 123 15.91 -8.13 -23.11
N GLU A 124 14.85 -8.06 -23.89
CA GLU A 124 13.84 -9.11 -24.06
C GLU A 124 14.50 -10.46 -24.28
N GLY A 125 14.22 -11.44 -23.44
CA GLY A 125 14.65 -12.78 -23.80
C GLY A 125 14.66 -13.90 -22.78
N GLU A 126 14.05 -13.83 -21.62
CA GLU A 126 13.69 -15.07 -20.91
C GLU A 126 12.43 -14.83 -20.07
N GLY A 127 11.29 -14.91 -20.75
CA GLY A 127 9.98 -14.73 -20.12
C GLY A 127 9.68 -15.82 -19.11
N CYS A 128 9.24 -15.42 -17.95
CA CYS A 128 8.48 -16.29 -17.05
C CYS A 128 7.28 -16.84 -17.86
N ALA A 129 7.40 -18.09 -18.32
CA ALA A 129 6.31 -18.76 -19.01
C ALA A 129 5.16 -18.90 -18.03
N SER A 130 4.16 -18.04 -18.17
CA SER A 130 2.87 -18.19 -17.51
C SER A 130 2.22 -19.47 -18.01
N ARG A 131 2.53 -20.60 -17.38
CA ARG A 131 1.65 -21.76 -17.45
C ARG A 131 0.40 -21.37 -16.66
N ALA A 132 -0.67 -21.12 -17.38
CA ALA A 132 -2.01 -21.10 -16.83
C ALA A 132 -2.23 -22.41 -16.07
N VAL A 133 -2.18 -22.36 -14.75
CA VAL A 133 -2.60 -23.48 -13.90
C VAL A 133 -4.12 -23.39 -13.85
N PRO A 134 -4.85 -24.49 -14.08
CA PRO A 134 -6.30 -24.49 -13.97
C PRO A 134 -6.71 -24.06 -12.55
N HIS A 135 -7.65 -23.15 -12.44
CA HIS A 135 -8.26 -22.75 -11.20
C HIS A 135 -8.92 -23.97 -10.54
N ASP A 136 -8.32 -24.50 -9.48
CA ASP A 136 -9.05 -25.34 -8.54
C ASP A 136 -9.97 -24.46 -7.71
N ALA A 137 -11.26 -24.62 -7.97
CA ALA A 137 -12.36 -23.88 -7.37
C ALA A 137 -12.68 -24.40 -5.96
N ASN A 138 -11.73 -24.32 -5.02
CA ASN A 138 -12.02 -24.68 -3.62
C ASN A 138 -11.12 -23.90 -2.64
N SER A 139 -11.37 -22.60 -2.55
CA SER A 139 -11.00 -21.80 -1.38
C SER A 139 -12.01 -20.66 -1.25
N PRO A 140 -12.75 -20.56 -0.13
CA PRO A 140 -13.74 -19.51 0.04
C PRO A 140 -13.04 -18.22 0.43
N VAL A 141 -12.80 -17.37 -0.53
CA VAL A 141 -12.55 -15.94 -0.29
C VAL A 141 -13.55 -15.18 -1.14
N ASP A 142 -14.71 -15.01 -0.54
CA ASP A 142 -15.80 -14.23 -1.10
C ASP A 142 -15.44 -12.73 -1.00
N CYS A 143 -14.99 -12.17 -2.10
CA CYS A 143 -15.05 -10.75 -2.43
C CYS A 143 -16.02 -10.59 -3.61
N SER A 144 -17.19 -11.20 -3.52
CA SER A 144 -18.25 -11.08 -4.51
C SER A 144 -19.01 -9.78 -4.31
N SER A 145 -18.45 -8.65 -4.70
CA SER A 145 -19.20 -7.47 -5.15
C SER A 145 -18.31 -6.39 -5.75
N THR A 146 -17.50 -6.71 -6.74
CA THR A 146 -16.94 -5.65 -7.59
C THR A 146 -17.07 -6.04 -9.05
N LYS A 147 -18.04 -5.41 -9.70
CA LYS A 147 -18.17 -5.34 -11.15
C LYS A 147 -17.02 -4.49 -11.71
N TYR A 148 -15.82 -5.03 -11.77
CA TYR A 148 -14.72 -4.39 -12.49
C TYR A 148 -13.95 -5.45 -13.27
N ALA A 149 -14.17 -5.44 -14.58
CA ALA A 149 -13.25 -6.10 -15.49
C ALA A 149 -11.89 -5.37 -15.45
N PRO A 150 -10.75 -6.08 -15.41
CA PRO A 150 -9.45 -5.45 -15.49
C PRO A 150 -9.37 -4.66 -16.80
N ARG A 151 -9.10 -3.35 -16.68
CA ARG A 151 -8.85 -2.48 -17.82
C ARG A 151 -7.55 -2.94 -18.47
N PRO A 152 -7.49 -3.15 -19.79
CA PRO A 152 -6.24 -3.44 -20.47
C PRO A 152 -5.28 -2.29 -20.20
N LEU A 153 -4.14 -2.58 -19.60
CA LEU A 153 -3.04 -1.63 -19.47
C LEU A 153 -2.65 -1.20 -20.88
N ALA A 154 -2.57 0.11 -21.12
CA ALA A 154 -2.09 0.66 -22.36
C ALA A 154 -0.68 0.11 -22.60
N SER A 155 -0.49 -0.61 -23.70
CA SER A 155 0.82 -1.02 -24.21
C SER A 155 1.56 0.27 -24.59
N GLY A 156 2.32 0.81 -23.62
CA GLY A 156 3.17 1.96 -23.82
C GLY A 156 4.33 1.55 -24.74
N ASN A 157 4.49 2.23 -25.86
CA ASN A 157 5.70 2.26 -26.66
C ASN A 157 6.92 2.40 -25.74
N GLY A 158 7.97 1.64 -25.95
CA GLY A 158 9.17 1.42 -25.17
C GLY A 158 9.96 2.64 -24.63
N THR A 159 9.30 3.61 -24.05
CA THR A 159 9.92 4.68 -23.27
C THR A 159 10.24 4.15 -21.88
N ARG A 160 11.51 4.21 -21.53
CA ARG A 160 12.04 3.83 -20.22
C ARG A 160 11.28 4.58 -19.12
N ARG A 161 10.68 3.85 -18.15
CA ARG A 161 10.03 4.47 -16.98
C ARG A 161 11.08 5.20 -16.14
N SER A 162 10.71 6.35 -15.64
CA SER A 162 11.56 7.15 -14.75
C SER A 162 11.34 6.80 -13.27
N PHE A 163 10.25 6.07 -12.96
CA PHE A 163 9.87 5.67 -11.62
C PHE A 163 9.20 4.29 -11.63
N PRO A 164 9.34 3.47 -10.57
CA PRO A 164 8.64 2.19 -10.46
C PRO A 164 7.12 2.35 -10.56
N ASN A 165 6.47 1.46 -11.30
CA ASN A 165 5.01 1.44 -11.41
C ASN A 165 4.33 0.45 -10.45
N LYS A 166 5.11 -0.45 -9.85
CA LYS A 166 4.62 -1.46 -8.90
C LYS A 166 5.32 -1.29 -7.55
N PHE A 167 4.55 -1.34 -6.47
CA PHE A 167 5.06 -1.46 -5.12
C PHE A 167 4.79 -2.86 -4.61
N VAL A 168 5.82 -3.68 -4.41
CA VAL A 168 5.65 -5.07 -3.93
C VAL A 168 6.57 -5.32 -2.75
N ALA A 169 6.01 -5.65 -1.58
CA ALA A 169 6.81 -5.76 -0.35
C ALA A 169 6.20 -6.68 0.71
N ASN A 170 7.07 -7.33 1.48
CA ASN A 170 6.74 -7.88 2.79
C ASN A 170 7.03 -6.82 3.86
N LEU A 171 6.03 -6.01 4.22
CA LEU A 171 6.23 -4.81 5.02
C LEU A 171 6.43 -5.10 6.51
N PRO A 172 7.34 -4.35 7.20
CA PRO A 172 7.38 -4.34 8.65
C PRO A 172 6.03 -3.89 9.22
N TYR A 173 5.43 -4.68 10.10
CA TYR A 173 4.04 -4.48 10.56
C TYR A 173 3.78 -3.11 11.18
N ALA A 174 4.77 -2.57 11.91
CA ALA A 174 4.61 -1.30 12.62
C ALA A 174 4.36 -0.10 11.70
N VAL A 175 4.90 -0.13 10.48
CA VAL A 175 4.86 1.01 9.54
C VAL A 175 4.04 0.74 8.29
N ALA A 176 3.56 -0.49 8.10
CA ALA A 176 2.91 -0.93 6.86
C ALA A 176 1.75 -0.04 6.42
N ALA A 177 0.82 0.27 7.33
CA ALA A 177 -0.33 1.12 7.00
C ALA A 177 0.09 2.54 6.59
N THR A 178 1.07 3.11 7.31
CA THR A 178 1.58 4.45 7.01
C THR A 178 2.28 4.49 5.66
N LEU A 179 3.17 3.52 5.38
CA LEU A 179 3.91 3.44 4.12
C LEU A 179 2.99 3.30 2.91
N VAL A 180 1.98 2.42 2.98
CA VAL A 180 1.05 2.21 1.86
C VAL A 180 0.31 3.49 1.50
N LEU A 181 -0.23 4.20 2.50
CA LEU A 181 -0.94 5.46 2.25
C LEU A 181 0.01 6.56 1.76
N ASP A 182 1.16 6.72 2.42
CA ASP A 182 2.17 7.73 2.08
C ASP A 182 2.67 7.55 0.63
N PHE A 183 2.95 6.32 0.21
CA PHE A 183 3.44 6.04 -1.15
C PHE A 183 2.38 6.31 -2.21
N PHE A 184 1.12 6.00 -1.96
CA PHE A 184 0.05 6.40 -2.88
C PHE A 184 -0.17 7.91 -2.93
N GLN A 185 0.11 8.63 -1.85
CA GLN A 185 0.03 10.10 -1.81
C GLN A 185 1.22 10.77 -2.51
N LYS A 186 2.44 10.28 -2.27
CA LYS A 186 3.68 10.87 -2.77
C LYS A 186 3.97 10.47 -4.22
N PHE A 187 3.79 9.21 -4.58
CA PHE A 187 4.29 8.64 -5.84
C PHE A 187 3.13 8.40 -6.81
N SER A 188 2.80 9.42 -7.61
CA SER A 188 1.69 9.36 -8.57
C SER A 188 1.87 8.31 -9.67
N GLN A 189 3.11 7.90 -9.95
CA GLN A 189 3.48 6.91 -10.95
C GLN A 189 3.19 5.46 -10.52
N LEU A 190 2.98 5.20 -9.23
CA LEU A 190 2.59 3.88 -8.76
C LEU A 190 1.20 3.52 -9.26
N GLU A 191 1.11 2.47 -10.06
CA GLU A 191 -0.13 1.91 -10.60
C GLU A 191 -0.80 0.94 -9.62
N SER A 192 0.01 0.18 -8.86
CA SER A 192 -0.50 -0.75 -7.85
C SER A 192 0.49 -1.01 -6.73
N ALA A 193 -0.04 -1.46 -5.59
CA ALA A 193 0.72 -1.99 -4.46
C ALA A 193 0.24 -3.40 -4.13
N THR A 194 1.18 -4.37 -4.06
CA THR A 194 0.91 -5.73 -3.57
C THR A 194 1.76 -5.95 -2.33
N VAL A 195 1.14 -5.84 -1.18
CA VAL A 195 1.85 -5.78 0.09
C VAL A 195 1.40 -6.86 1.06
N MET A 196 2.35 -7.44 1.78
CA MET A 196 2.06 -8.34 2.89
C MET A 196 2.09 -7.56 4.19
N VAL A 197 0.99 -7.64 4.94
CA VAL A 197 0.74 -6.90 6.17
C VAL A 197 0.05 -7.80 7.19
N GLN A 198 -0.07 -7.36 8.44
CA GLN A 198 -0.93 -8.06 9.40
C GLN A 198 -2.36 -8.17 8.88
N LYS A 199 -3.02 -9.30 9.15
CA LYS A 199 -4.41 -9.55 8.74
C LYS A 199 -5.35 -8.41 9.16
N GLU A 200 -5.22 -7.88 10.38
CA GLU A 200 -6.04 -6.76 10.87
C GLU A 200 -5.85 -5.49 10.04
N VAL A 201 -4.61 -5.21 9.60
CA VAL A 201 -4.29 -4.05 8.74
C VAL A 201 -4.94 -4.23 7.37
N ALA A 202 -4.82 -5.43 6.77
CA ALA A 202 -5.49 -5.74 5.52
C ALA A 202 -7.02 -5.64 5.64
N ASP A 203 -7.62 -6.13 6.74
CA ASP A 203 -9.05 -6.02 7.01
C ASP A 203 -9.51 -4.54 7.08
N ARG A 204 -8.67 -3.65 7.60
CA ARG A 204 -8.92 -2.20 7.64
C ARG A 204 -8.80 -1.56 6.25
N MET A 205 -7.80 -1.97 5.47
CA MET A 205 -7.62 -1.47 4.08
C MET A 205 -8.79 -1.86 3.16
N CYS A 206 -9.38 -3.05 3.37
CA CYS A 206 -10.49 -3.57 2.58
C CYS A 206 -11.89 -3.24 3.15
N ALA A 207 -11.96 -2.52 4.27
CA ALA A 207 -13.23 -2.32 4.96
C ALA A 207 -14.25 -1.52 4.13
N GLU A 208 -15.52 -1.86 4.27
CA GLU A 208 -16.64 -1.17 3.64
C GLU A 208 -17.41 -0.33 4.67
N PRO A 209 -18.11 0.74 4.23
CA PRO A 209 -18.96 1.55 5.10
C PRO A 209 -19.91 0.69 5.95
N GLY A 210 -20.05 1.03 7.22
CA GLY A 210 -20.86 0.28 8.20
C GLY A 210 -20.16 -0.91 8.84
N SER A 211 -18.99 -1.32 8.35
CA SER A 211 -18.23 -2.42 8.94
C SER A 211 -17.39 -1.99 10.16
N LYS A 212 -17.07 -2.96 11.06
CA LYS A 212 -16.29 -2.71 12.26
C LYS A 212 -14.90 -2.11 11.98
N ASN A 213 -14.29 -2.48 10.86
CA ASN A 213 -12.91 -2.08 10.54
C ASN A 213 -12.84 -0.78 9.72
N TYR A 214 -13.98 -0.27 9.25
CA TYR A 214 -14.05 0.98 8.49
C TYR A 214 -13.67 2.18 9.35
N GLY A 215 -12.82 3.07 8.83
CA GLY A 215 -12.30 4.21 9.57
C GLY A 215 -11.65 5.27 8.67
N ALA A 216 -11.13 6.34 9.28
CA ALA A 216 -10.47 7.42 8.55
C ALA A 216 -9.37 6.93 7.61
N TYR A 217 -8.58 5.95 8.04
CA TYR A 217 -7.55 5.35 7.21
C TYR A 217 -8.12 4.74 5.91
N THR A 218 -9.21 3.97 6.03
CA THR A 218 -9.90 3.35 4.88
C THR A 218 -10.37 4.40 3.89
N VAL A 219 -11.03 5.47 4.39
CA VAL A 219 -11.50 6.58 3.55
C VAL A 219 -10.33 7.24 2.82
N LYS A 220 -9.25 7.57 3.54
CA LYS A 220 -8.07 8.19 2.96
C LYS A 220 -7.43 7.31 1.88
N LEU A 221 -7.30 6.01 2.13
CA LEU A 221 -6.74 5.07 1.15
C LEU A 221 -7.62 4.98 -0.10
N ARG A 222 -8.95 4.96 0.07
CA ARG A 222 -9.92 4.90 -1.04
C ARG A 222 -9.92 6.15 -1.94
N LEU A 223 -9.33 7.26 -1.49
CA LEU A 223 -9.09 8.44 -2.34
C LEU A 223 -7.98 8.21 -3.38
N TYR A 224 -7.17 7.16 -3.24
CA TYR A 224 -6.04 6.90 -4.13
C TYR A 224 -6.09 5.53 -4.78
N ALA A 225 -6.59 4.52 -4.07
CA ALA A 225 -6.54 3.13 -4.52
C ALA A 225 -7.68 2.29 -3.95
N GLU A 226 -7.95 1.17 -4.59
CA GLU A 226 -8.95 0.19 -4.15
C GLU A 226 -8.39 -1.23 -4.10
N PRO A 227 -8.92 -2.09 -3.22
CA PRO A 227 -8.55 -3.50 -3.18
C PRO A 227 -8.92 -4.24 -4.47
N ALA A 228 -7.94 -4.97 -5.02
CA ALA A 228 -8.07 -5.74 -6.25
C ALA A 228 -7.90 -7.26 -6.04
N GLY A 229 -7.54 -7.68 -4.82
CA GLY A 229 -7.41 -9.08 -4.45
C GLY A 229 -6.63 -9.26 -3.17
N ARG A 230 -6.80 -10.41 -2.51
CA ARG A 230 -6.06 -10.75 -1.28
C ARG A 230 -6.04 -12.24 -0.99
N PHE A 231 -5.06 -12.69 -0.20
CA PHE A 231 -5.03 -14.03 0.39
C PHE A 231 -4.35 -14.02 1.77
N LEU A 232 -4.64 -15.03 2.57
CA LEU A 232 -4.08 -15.18 3.92
C LEU A 232 -2.74 -15.93 3.88
N VAL A 233 -1.84 -15.56 4.79
CA VAL A 233 -0.55 -16.21 4.99
C VAL A 233 -0.38 -16.52 6.48
N SER A 234 -0.28 -17.81 6.82
CA SER A 234 -0.10 -18.25 8.20
C SER A 234 1.33 -18.02 8.70
N PRO A 235 1.53 -17.90 10.02
CA PRO A 235 2.83 -17.67 10.65
C PRO A 235 3.93 -18.67 10.26
N ASN A 236 3.55 -19.93 9.98
CA ASN A 236 4.51 -21.00 9.62
C ASN A 236 5.25 -20.76 8.28
N ASN A 237 4.85 -19.75 7.53
CA ASN A 237 5.54 -19.35 6.28
C ASN A 237 6.70 -18.37 6.51
N PHE A 238 7.02 -18.09 7.78
CA PHE A 238 8.06 -17.11 8.14
C PHE A 238 9.09 -17.70 9.10
N PHE A 239 10.28 -17.11 9.09
CA PHE A 239 11.36 -17.38 10.03
C PHE A 239 11.93 -16.04 10.57
N PRO A 240 11.87 -15.82 11.91
CA PRO A 240 11.00 -16.52 12.86
C PRO A 240 9.51 -16.32 12.55
N PRO A 241 8.61 -17.22 13.02
CA PRO A 241 7.19 -17.03 12.80
C PRO A 241 6.64 -15.85 13.62
N PRO A 242 5.82 -14.97 13.02
CA PRO A 242 5.12 -13.91 13.74
C PRO A 242 4.01 -14.49 14.64
N HIS A 243 3.54 -13.70 15.61
CA HIS A 243 2.47 -14.11 16.54
C HIS A 243 1.05 -13.99 15.94
N VAL A 244 0.90 -13.39 14.75
CA VAL A 244 -0.39 -13.10 14.12
C VAL A 244 -0.38 -13.53 12.65
N ASP A 245 -1.56 -13.80 12.12
CA ASP A 245 -1.73 -14.06 10.70
C ASP A 245 -1.40 -12.82 9.87
N SER A 246 -0.84 -13.06 8.69
CA SER A 246 -0.59 -12.05 7.67
C SER A 246 -1.62 -12.17 6.54
N SER A 247 -1.71 -11.13 5.75
CA SER A 247 -2.46 -11.14 4.50
C SER A 247 -1.66 -10.40 3.42
N VAL A 248 -1.59 -10.98 2.24
CA VAL A 248 -1.15 -10.26 1.05
C VAL A 248 -2.37 -9.60 0.44
N LEU A 249 -2.25 -8.32 0.12
CA LEU A 249 -3.31 -7.50 -0.44
C LEU A 249 -2.77 -6.75 -1.65
N ARG A 250 -3.51 -6.78 -2.76
CA ARG A 250 -3.29 -5.90 -3.90
C ARG A 250 -4.25 -4.72 -3.83
N LEU A 251 -3.70 -3.54 -4.05
CA LEU A 251 -4.39 -2.26 -4.19
C LEU A 251 -4.05 -1.70 -5.56
N ASP A 252 -5.06 -1.38 -6.36
CA ASP A 252 -4.87 -0.73 -7.65
C ASP A 252 -5.19 0.76 -7.53
N ARG A 253 -4.28 1.61 -8.03
CA ARG A 253 -4.54 3.05 -8.11
C ARG A 253 -5.73 3.31 -9.02
N ARG A 254 -6.59 4.20 -8.59
CA ARG A 254 -7.67 4.68 -9.42
C ARG A 254 -7.86 6.18 -9.29
N PRO A 255 -8.27 6.87 -10.36
CA PRO A 255 -8.74 8.23 -10.24
C PRO A 255 -10.06 8.26 -9.47
N VAL A 256 -10.23 9.24 -8.61
CA VAL A 256 -11.48 9.51 -7.90
C VAL A 256 -12.05 10.83 -8.41
N PHE A 257 -13.35 10.86 -8.61
CA PHE A 257 -14.07 12.00 -9.16
C PHE A 257 -15.09 12.51 -8.14
N ASP A 258 -15.38 13.79 -8.18
CA ASP A 258 -16.47 14.36 -7.40
C ASP A 258 -17.86 14.10 -8.06
N ALA A 259 -18.92 14.61 -7.46
CA ALA A 259 -20.28 14.44 -7.97
C ALA A 259 -20.52 15.12 -9.33
N ASP A 260 -19.69 16.09 -9.70
CA ASP A 260 -19.75 16.78 -10.98
C ASP A 260 -18.94 16.06 -12.08
N GLY A 261 -18.25 14.97 -11.72
CA GLY A 261 -17.41 14.17 -12.62
C GLY A 261 -16.00 14.74 -12.81
N GLU A 262 -15.58 15.72 -11.98
CA GLU A 262 -14.26 16.31 -12.03
C GLU A 262 -13.28 15.53 -11.13
N PRO A 263 -12.03 15.33 -11.54
CA PRO A 263 -11.01 14.70 -10.70
C PRO A 263 -10.73 15.58 -9.47
N LEU A 264 -10.50 14.94 -8.33
CA LEU A 264 -10.18 15.66 -7.10
C LEU A 264 -8.80 16.30 -7.21
N ASP A 265 -8.74 17.61 -6.99
CA ASP A 265 -7.48 18.32 -6.83
C ASP A 265 -6.87 18.12 -5.43
N ASP A 266 -5.63 18.56 -5.22
CA ASP A 266 -4.92 18.42 -3.96
C ASP A 266 -5.63 19.09 -2.77
N ALA A 267 -6.33 20.21 -3.01
CA ALA A 267 -7.05 20.94 -1.97
C ALA A 267 -8.25 20.10 -1.50
N LEU A 268 -9.02 19.56 -2.45
CA LEU A 268 -10.18 18.71 -2.14
C LEU A 268 -9.77 17.37 -1.52
N LEU A 269 -8.68 16.77 -1.97
CA LEU A 269 -8.10 15.57 -1.35
C LEU A 269 -7.75 15.82 0.13
N LYS A 270 -7.04 16.92 0.43
CA LYS A 270 -6.67 17.31 1.80
C LYS A 270 -7.91 17.61 2.66
N ALA A 271 -8.86 18.34 2.12
CA ALA A 271 -10.11 18.67 2.83
C ALA A 271 -10.92 17.40 3.14
N THR A 272 -11.04 16.48 2.17
CA THR A 272 -11.73 15.20 2.37
C THR A 272 -11.03 14.35 3.43
N CYS A 273 -9.70 14.29 3.43
CA CYS A 273 -8.92 13.65 4.49
C CYS A 273 -9.20 14.27 5.86
N ALA A 274 -9.29 15.61 5.96
CA ALA A 274 -9.61 16.30 7.20
C ALA A 274 -11.04 15.98 7.69
N MET A 275 -12.02 15.89 6.79
CA MET A 275 -13.39 15.49 7.12
C MET A 275 -13.46 14.02 7.58
N ALA A 276 -12.67 13.14 6.98
CA ALA A 276 -12.54 11.77 7.46
C ALA A 276 -11.96 11.75 8.90
N ASP A 277 -10.88 12.47 9.18
CA ASP A 277 -10.32 12.57 10.54
C ASP A 277 -11.34 13.12 11.53
N ALA A 278 -12.10 14.15 11.14
CA ALA A 278 -13.13 14.74 11.97
C ALA A 278 -14.28 13.74 12.28
N ALA A 279 -14.70 12.97 11.28
CA ALA A 279 -15.77 11.97 11.43
C ALA A 279 -15.38 10.83 12.39
N PHE A 280 -14.09 10.48 12.42
CA PHE A 280 -13.56 9.39 13.24
C PHE A 280 -12.81 9.84 14.49
N ALA A 281 -12.76 11.14 14.81
CA ALA A 281 -12.16 11.67 16.04
C ALA A 281 -12.80 11.08 17.30
N SER A 282 -14.06 10.67 17.20
CA SER A 282 -14.80 10.04 18.31
C SER A 282 -15.73 8.94 17.76
N ARG A 283 -15.19 7.74 17.52
CA ARG A 283 -15.86 6.63 16.82
C ARG A 283 -17.26 6.28 17.36
N ARG A 284 -17.46 6.34 18.70
CA ARG A 284 -18.73 6.00 19.35
C ARG A 284 -19.77 7.12 19.35
N LYS A 285 -19.41 8.32 18.89
CA LYS A 285 -20.29 9.49 18.86
C LYS A 285 -20.96 9.65 17.49
N THR A 286 -22.02 10.45 17.45
CA THR A 286 -22.59 10.91 16.18
C THR A 286 -21.60 11.77 15.41
N ILE A 287 -21.79 11.89 14.09
CA ILE A 287 -20.89 12.68 13.25
C ILE A 287 -20.79 14.14 13.71
N SER A 288 -21.92 14.76 14.08
CA SER A 288 -21.93 16.11 14.63
C SER A 288 -21.06 16.24 15.88
N ASN A 289 -21.15 15.30 16.81
CA ASN A 289 -20.35 15.34 18.03
C ASN A 289 -18.87 14.98 17.79
N SER A 290 -18.58 14.11 16.83
CA SER A 290 -17.21 13.78 16.44
C SER A 290 -16.54 15.01 15.81
N PHE A 291 -17.21 15.72 14.91
CA PHE A 291 -16.75 16.97 14.32
C PHE A 291 -16.48 18.05 15.38
N LYS A 292 -17.41 18.26 16.32
CA LYS A 292 -17.19 19.19 17.43
C LYS A 292 -15.92 18.86 18.23
N THR A 293 -15.69 17.58 18.51
CA THR A 293 -14.48 17.12 19.21
C THR A 293 -13.20 17.45 18.42
N TYR A 294 -13.20 17.16 17.11
CA TYR A 294 -12.08 17.43 16.23
C TYR A 294 -11.75 18.92 16.12
N PHE A 295 -12.76 19.75 15.84
CA PHE A 295 -12.55 21.18 15.66
C PHE A 295 -12.26 21.92 16.97
N ALA A 296 -12.77 21.46 18.11
CA ALA A 296 -12.44 22.04 19.41
C ALA A 296 -10.94 21.99 19.74
N SER A 297 -10.22 20.99 19.23
CA SER A 297 -8.77 20.84 19.44
C SER A 297 -7.90 21.67 18.48
N ARG A 298 -8.51 22.39 17.51
CA ARG A 298 -7.80 23.11 16.44
C ARG A 298 -7.74 24.63 16.64
N GLY A 299 -7.59 25.08 17.86
CA GLY A 299 -7.44 26.49 18.19
C GLY A 299 -8.69 27.33 17.93
N ASN A 300 -8.52 28.65 17.78
CA ASN A 300 -9.66 29.58 17.64
C ASN A 300 -10.41 29.40 16.31
N ALA A 301 -9.71 29.17 15.21
CA ALA A 301 -10.34 28.92 13.91
C ALA A 301 -11.22 27.67 13.94
N GLY A 302 -10.72 26.57 14.53
CA GLY A 302 -11.52 25.36 14.70
C GLY A 302 -12.74 25.59 15.58
N LYS A 303 -12.60 26.31 16.70
CA LYS A 303 -13.74 26.66 17.58
C LYS A 303 -14.79 27.49 16.86
N ALA A 304 -14.40 28.46 16.03
CA ALA A 304 -15.33 29.25 15.23
C ALA A 304 -16.10 28.36 14.21
N PHE A 305 -15.44 27.36 13.63
CA PHE A 305 -16.05 26.42 12.68
C PHE A 305 -17.14 25.53 13.31
N ILE A 306 -17.12 25.31 14.65
CA ILE A 306 -18.10 24.46 15.32
C ILE A 306 -19.54 24.93 15.07
N GLY A 307 -19.77 26.24 14.97
CA GLY A 307 -21.10 26.81 14.67
C GLY A 307 -21.58 26.45 13.25
N CYS A 308 -20.70 26.21 12.33
CA CYS A 308 -21.02 25.88 10.93
C CYS A 308 -21.30 24.38 10.68
N ILE A 309 -21.07 23.51 11.68
CA ILE A 309 -21.21 22.06 11.51
C ILE A 309 -22.64 21.64 11.12
N PRO A 310 -23.72 22.16 11.74
CA PRO A 310 -25.07 21.81 11.34
C PRO A 310 -25.34 22.12 9.86
N ASP A 311 -25.00 23.34 9.43
CA ASP A 311 -25.21 23.79 8.05
C ASP A 311 -24.34 23.00 7.05
N LEU A 312 -23.14 22.60 7.45
CA LEU A 312 -22.27 21.74 6.64
C LEU A 312 -22.90 20.38 6.39
N LEU A 313 -23.43 19.74 7.43
CA LEU A 313 -24.05 18.43 7.34
C LEU A 313 -25.37 18.48 6.54
N ASP A 314 -26.18 19.51 6.76
CA ASP A 314 -27.45 19.73 6.05
C ASP A 314 -27.22 19.96 4.56
N GLU A 315 -26.26 20.81 4.17
CA GLU A 315 -25.86 21.04 2.78
C GLU A 315 -25.45 19.75 2.07
N CYS A 316 -24.79 18.83 2.78
CA CYS A 316 -24.39 17.54 2.23
C CYS A 316 -25.49 16.45 2.33
N GLY A 317 -26.69 16.78 2.85
CA GLY A 317 -27.77 15.82 3.04
C GLY A 317 -27.47 14.73 4.08
N ILE A 318 -26.57 15.01 5.05
CA ILE A 318 -26.12 14.04 6.04
C ILE A 318 -26.82 14.26 7.37
N ASP A 319 -27.59 13.24 7.83
CA ASP A 319 -28.19 13.29 9.17
C ASP A 319 -27.11 13.37 10.25
N ALA A 320 -27.15 14.44 11.05
CA ALA A 320 -26.21 14.73 12.13
C ALA A 320 -26.14 13.63 13.22
N LYS A 321 -27.14 12.74 13.27
CA LYS A 321 -27.21 11.59 14.21
C LYS A 321 -26.47 10.36 13.69
N ARG A 322 -26.15 10.29 12.40
CA ARG A 322 -25.34 9.20 11.84
C ARG A 322 -23.95 9.15 12.49
N ARG A 323 -23.25 8.04 12.32
CA ARG A 323 -21.85 7.89 12.72
C ARG A 323 -20.95 7.95 11.50
N GLY A 324 -19.72 8.43 11.64
CA GLY A 324 -18.75 8.51 10.55
C GLY A 324 -18.53 7.17 9.83
N GLU A 325 -18.62 6.04 10.57
CA GLU A 325 -18.45 4.71 9.99
C GLU A 325 -19.56 4.31 8.99
N THR A 326 -20.66 5.02 8.92
CA THR A 326 -21.76 4.74 7.97
C THR A 326 -21.71 5.57 6.69
N LEU A 327 -20.77 6.51 6.58
CA LEU A 327 -20.67 7.40 5.43
C LEU A 327 -19.91 6.72 4.27
N SER A 328 -20.39 6.94 3.05
CA SER A 328 -19.72 6.53 1.83
C SER A 328 -18.52 7.47 1.51
N LEU A 329 -17.69 7.06 0.54
CA LEU A 329 -16.60 7.90 0.04
C LEU A 329 -17.14 9.19 -0.59
N ASP A 330 -18.23 9.09 -1.36
CA ASP A 330 -18.85 10.26 -2.02
C ASP A 330 -19.38 11.28 -1.00
N GLU A 331 -19.95 10.81 0.11
CA GLU A 331 -20.38 11.67 1.20
C GLU A 331 -19.18 12.38 1.87
N PHE A 332 -18.02 11.73 2.01
CA PHE A 332 -16.80 12.38 2.49
C PHE A 332 -16.26 13.42 1.50
N ILE A 333 -16.32 13.14 0.20
CA ILE A 333 -15.92 14.10 -0.84
C ILE A 333 -16.83 15.33 -0.82
N ALA A 334 -18.16 15.13 -0.70
CA ALA A 334 -19.12 16.22 -0.58
C ALA A 334 -18.83 17.09 0.66
N LEU A 335 -18.52 16.46 1.81
CA LEU A 335 -18.11 17.19 3.03
C LEU A 335 -16.82 17.98 2.80
N GLY A 336 -15.82 17.41 2.13
CA GLY A 336 -14.57 18.11 1.77
C GLY A 336 -14.82 19.34 0.91
N LYS A 337 -15.67 19.20 -0.11
CA LYS A 337 -16.05 20.29 -1.03
C LYS A 337 -16.81 21.43 -0.30
N ALA A 338 -17.75 21.07 0.57
CA ALA A 338 -18.50 22.01 1.38
C ALA A 338 -17.63 22.71 2.45
N TYR A 339 -16.65 21.99 3.01
CA TYR A 339 -15.67 22.54 3.94
C TYR A 339 -14.76 23.57 3.28
N LEU A 340 -14.19 23.31 2.11
CA LEU A 340 -13.35 24.25 1.35
C LEU A 340 -14.08 25.54 1.01
N ARG A 341 -15.35 25.44 0.59
CA ARG A 341 -16.18 26.66 0.32
C ARG A 341 -16.29 27.58 1.53
N ARG A 342 -16.38 27.02 2.75
CA ARG A 342 -16.47 27.77 3.99
C ARG A 342 -15.15 28.39 4.44
N GLU A 343 -14.04 27.64 4.24
CA GLU A 343 -12.71 28.20 4.50
C GLU A 343 -12.41 29.40 3.61
N SER A 344 -12.74 29.31 2.31
CA SER A 344 -12.52 30.39 1.35
C SER A 344 -13.36 31.65 1.64
N ASN A 345 -14.54 31.49 2.26
CA ASN A 345 -15.42 32.61 2.62
C ASN A 345 -15.08 33.24 4.00
N SER A 346 -14.14 32.64 4.75
CA SER A 346 -13.74 33.10 6.10
C SER A 346 -12.43 33.90 6.08
N LEU A 347 -11.78 34.01 4.91
CA LEU A 347 -10.61 34.86 4.61
C LEU A 347 -11.04 36.17 3.95
#